data_37c89fc2fcf51d291015a394c59cdc8a
#
_entry.id   37c89fc2fcf51d291015a394c59cdc8a
#
_cell.length_a   1.000
_cell.length_b   1.000
_cell.length_c   1.000
_cell.angle_alpha   90.00
_cell.angle_beta   90.00
_cell.angle_gamma   90.00
#
_symmetry.space_group_name_H-M   'P 1'
#
loop_
_entity.id
_entity.type
_entity.pdbx_description
1 polymer ?
#
loop_
_entity_poly.entity_id
_entity_poly.type
_entity_poly.pdbx_seq_one_letter_code
_entity_poly.pdbx_strand_id
1 'polypeptide(L)'
;YGLPHFKFPPPHIIGEQLVELVHDALRTGRQPIVYGYSLGKAQEIVRILTDAGLPVTCHGAIGPINDIYAQFGVSTGPYRAYKLSDFHGKTALDLSERGVLVAPPQTARGAFTTRFNNPLRIMMSGWGLLKGASFRYGVDHVLPLSDHADFDGLLELVERVQPKKVFTHHGYPEFVDHLRARGIDAQRAHPPAQMELFT
;
A
#
# COMPACT_ATOMS: atom_id res chain seq x y z
N TYR A 1 12.50 -5.93 -3.04
CA TYR A 1 13.29 -5.03 -2.15
C TYR A 1 14.61 -5.66 -1.67
N GLY A 2 15.25 -6.47 -2.52
CA GLY A 2 16.48 -7.23 -2.21
C GLY A 2 17.79 -6.43 -2.26
N LEU A 3 17.80 -5.13 -1.96
CA LEU A 3 19.01 -4.31 -1.87
C LEU A 3 19.13 -3.69 -0.46
N PRO A 4 20.36 -3.51 0.07
CA PRO A 4 20.60 -3.05 1.44
C PRO A 4 19.96 -1.71 1.81
N HIS A 5 19.66 -0.85 0.82
CA HIS A 5 19.02 0.44 1.07
C HIS A 5 17.48 0.35 1.21
N PHE A 6 16.88 -0.79 0.89
CA PHE A 6 15.47 -1.02 1.18
C PHE A 6 15.32 -1.52 2.62
N LYS A 7 15.22 -0.57 3.53
CA LYS A 7 14.91 -0.79 4.95
C LYS A 7 13.64 -0.04 5.27
N PHE A 8 12.58 -0.78 5.56
CA PHE A 8 11.31 -0.16 5.88
C PHE A 8 11.30 0.35 7.32
N PRO A 9 10.81 1.57 7.56
CA PRO A 9 10.49 2.01 8.90
C PRO A 9 9.45 1.07 9.54
N PRO A 10 9.41 1.00 10.88
CA PRO A 10 8.39 0.22 11.58
C PRO A 10 6.97 0.62 11.13
N PRO A 11 6.06 -0.34 10.85
CA PRO A 11 4.73 -0.03 10.35
C PRO A 11 3.92 0.94 11.22
N HIS A 12 4.08 0.89 12.55
CA HIS A 12 3.38 1.81 13.45
C HIS A 12 3.81 3.27 13.24
N ILE A 13 5.10 3.54 12.99
CA ILE A 13 5.59 4.90 12.71
C ILE A 13 4.97 5.43 11.41
N ILE A 14 4.85 4.58 10.38
CA ILE A 14 4.21 4.96 9.13
C ILE A 14 2.69 5.17 9.33
N GLY A 15 2.07 4.37 10.19
CA GLY A 15 0.67 4.55 10.59
C GLY A 15 0.45 5.91 11.29
N GLU A 16 1.30 6.29 12.23
CA GLU A 16 1.26 7.59 12.91
C GLU A 16 1.40 8.74 11.92
N GLN A 17 2.37 8.66 10.99
CA GLN A 17 2.55 9.67 9.93
C GLN A 17 1.32 9.79 9.02
N LEU A 18 0.70 8.66 8.68
CA LEU A 18 -0.53 8.65 7.89
C LEU A 18 -1.65 9.39 8.63
N VAL A 19 -1.86 9.07 9.91
CA VAL A 19 -2.91 9.67 10.74
C VAL A 19 -2.68 11.18 10.90
N GLU A 20 -1.44 11.62 11.11
CA GLU A 20 -1.09 13.04 11.19
C GLU A 20 -1.42 13.79 9.90
N LEU A 21 -1.00 13.26 8.73
CA LEU A 21 -1.30 13.87 7.44
C LEU A 21 -2.82 13.96 7.18
N VAL A 22 -3.56 12.94 7.59
CA VAL A 22 -5.02 12.92 7.46
C VAL A 22 -5.66 13.98 8.36
N HIS A 23 -5.27 14.08 9.62
CA HIS A 23 -5.78 15.13 10.53
C HIS A 23 -5.50 16.52 10.00
N ASP A 24 -4.30 16.77 9.47
CA ASP A 24 -3.95 18.05 8.88
C ASP A 24 -4.79 18.37 7.63
N ALA A 25 -5.06 17.38 6.79
CA ALA A 25 -5.93 17.56 5.64
C ALA A 25 -7.36 17.92 6.06
N LEU A 26 -7.93 17.17 7.01
CA LEU A 26 -9.28 17.42 7.49
C LEU A 26 -9.38 18.81 8.14
N ARG A 27 -8.41 19.22 8.96
CA ARG A 27 -8.33 20.53 9.61
C ARG A 27 -8.24 21.68 8.60
N THR A 28 -7.56 21.45 7.46
CA THR A 28 -7.40 22.45 6.40
C THR A 28 -8.48 22.37 5.31
N GLY A 29 -9.53 21.58 5.51
CA GLY A 29 -10.67 21.46 4.59
C GLY A 29 -10.35 20.67 3.30
N ARG A 30 -9.26 19.88 3.27
CA ARG A 30 -8.88 19.04 2.14
C ARG A 30 -9.46 17.64 2.31
N GLN A 31 -9.95 17.04 1.22
CA GLN A 31 -10.40 15.65 1.23
C GLN A 31 -9.18 14.72 1.20
N PRO A 32 -8.87 13.96 2.29
CA PRO A 32 -7.81 12.96 2.24
C PRO A 32 -8.25 11.74 1.43
N ILE A 33 -7.39 11.33 0.50
CA ILE A 33 -7.55 10.11 -0.30
C ILE A 33 -6.28 9.28 -0.13
N VAL A 34 -6.41 8.08 0.44
CA VAL A 34 -5.32 7.16 0.67
C VAL A 34 -5.40 6.01 -0.30
N TYR A 35 -4.34 5.79 -1.05
CA TYR A 35 -4.27 4.75 -2.06
C TYR A 35 -3.47 3.55 -1.57
N GLY A 36 -4.05 2.35 -1.72
CA GLY A 36 -3.41 1.07 -1.47
C GLY A 36 -4.03 -0.03 -2.32
N TYR A 37 -3.29 -1.09 -2.58
CA TYR A 37 -3.83 -2.25 -3.30
C TYR A 37 -5.07 -2.78 -2.60
N SER A 38 -6.09 -3.13 -3.39
CA SER A 38 -7.42 -3.50 -2.87
C SER A 38 -7.40 -4.71 -1.94
N LEU A 39 -6.45 -5.63 -2.14
CA LEU A 39 -6.23 -6.79 -1.28
C LEU A 39 -4.96 -6.59 -0.44
N GLY A 40 -5.04 -6.78 0.85
CA GLY A 40 -3.96 -6.67 1.83
C GLY A 40 -3.74 -5.24 2.28
N LYS A 41 -3.15 -4.38 1.45
CA LYS A 41 -2.77 -3.01 1.81
C LYS A 41 -3.97 -2.12 2.19
N ALA A 42 -5.07 -2.21 1.46
CA ALA A 42 -6.26 -1.42 1.78
C ALA A 42 -6.85 -1.80 3.15
N GLN A 43 -6.84 -3.08 3.52
CA GLN A 43 -7.32 -3.55 4.80
C GLN A 43 -6.45 -3.03 5.96
N GLU A 44 -5.13 -3.04 5.77
CA GLU A 44 -4.19 -2.46 6.73
C GLU A 44 -4.41 -0.95 6.90
N ILE A 45 -4.58 -0.21 5.80
CA ILE A 45 -4.88 1.23 5.82
C ILE A 45 -6.19 1.50 6.57
N VAL A 46 -7.26 0.78 6.23
CA VAL A 46 -8.56 0.94 6.89
C VAL A 46 -8.42 0.69 8.40
N ARG A 47 -7.69 -0.34 8.80
CA ARG A 47 -7.45 -0.67 10.21
C ARG A 47 -6.70 0.45 10.93
N ILE A 48 -5.60 0.97 10.36
CA ILE A 48 -4.83 2.07 10.94
C ILE A 48 -5.72 3.30 11.17
N LEU A 49 -6.53 3.68 10.18
CA LEU A 49 -7.38 4.85 10.25
C LEU A 49 -8.54 4.68 11.23
N THR A 50 -9.18 3.52 11.26
CA THR A 50 -10.28 3.24 12.18
C THR A 50 -9.82 3.09 13.63
N ASP A 51 -8.65 2.52 13.88
CA ASP A 51 -8.05 2.44 15.23
C ASP A 51 -7.70 3.84 15.76
N ALA A 52 -7.41 4.80 14.85
CA ALA A 52 -7.26 6.22 15.20
C ALA A 52 -8.58 6.98 15.36
N GLY A 53 -9.74 6.29 15.28
CA GLY A 53 -11.07 6.91 15.42
C GLY A 53 -11.51 7.73 14.22
N LEU A 54 -10.84 7.62 13.07
CA LEU A 54 -11.19 8.37 11.87
C LEU A 54 -12.33 7.67 11.10
N PRO A 55 -13.34 8.42 10.63
CA PRO A 55 -14.33 7.88 9.69
C PRO A 55 -13.65 7.48 8.38
N VAL A 56 -13.98 6.30 7.88
CA VAL A 56 -13.39 5.77 6.65
C VAL A 56 -14.47 5.47 5.61
N THR A 57 -14.25 5.94 4.39
CA THR A 57 -15.06 5.58 3.22
C THR A 57 -14.20 4.72 2.28
N CYS A 58 -14.68 3.55 1.89
CA CYS A 58 -13.98 2.64 1.00
C CYS A 58 -14.52 2.68 -0.41
N HIS A 59 -13.62 2.78 -1.40
CA HIS A 59 -13.97 2.57 -2.81
C HIS A 59 -14.61 1.19 -3.03
N GLY A 60 -15.53 1.08 -3.99
CA GLY A 60 -16.29 -0.14 -4.27
C GLY A 60 -15.45 -1.40 -4.53
N ALA A 61 -14.19 -1.26 -4.93
CA ALA A 61 -13.26 -2.39 -5.10
C ALA A 61 -12.66 -2.91 -3.78
N ILE A 62 -12.85 -2.21 -2.66
CA ILE A 62 -12.26 -2.54 -1.35
C ILE A 62 -13.30 -3.17 -0.42
N GLY A 63 -14.51 -2.59 -0.38
CA GLY A 63 -15.56 -3.03 0.54
C GLY A 63 -15.81 -4.55 0.52
N PRO A 64 -16.06 -5.19 -0.63
CA PRO A 64 -16.28 -6.63 -0.71
C PRO A 64 -15.11 -7.48 -0.16
N ILE A 65 -13.88 -6.97 -0.25
CA ILE A 65 -12.70 -7.65 0.31
C ILE A 65 -12.70 -7.53 1.84
N ASN A 66 -13.05 -6.36 2.39
CA ASN A 66 -13.22 -6.18 3.84
C ASN A 66 -14.28 -7.13 4.41
N ASP A 67 -15.39 -7.33 3.67
CA ASP A 67 -16.46 -8.26 4.08
C ASP A 67 -15.96 -9.72 4.10
N ILE A 68 -15.09 -10.10 3.15
CA ILE A 68 -14.42 -11.41 3.16
C ILE A 68 -13.51 -11.54 4.39
N TYR A 69 -12.68 -10.54 4.70
CA TYR A 69 -11.84 -10.54 5.91
C TYR A 69 -12.69 -10.75 7.17
N ALA A 70 -13.82 -10.07 7.28
CA ALA A 70 -14.75 -10.21 8.40
C ALA A 70 -15.32 -11.64 8.53
N GLN A 71 -15.62 -12.33 7.41
CA GLN A 71 -16.06 -13.73 7.40
C GLN A 71 -15.02 -14.69 7.98
N PHE A 72 -13.73 -14.34 7.86
CA PHE A 72 -12.62 -15.08 8.46
C PHE A 72 -12.24 -14.60 9.87
N GLY A 73 -13.07 -13.76 10.48
CA GLY A 73 -12.85 -13.24 11.84
C GLY A 73 -11.81 -12.12 11.93
N VAL A 74 -11.37 -11.56 10.81
CA VAL A 74 -10.41 -10.45 10.76
C VAL A 74 -11.17 -9.14 10.54
N SER A 75 -11.32 -8.35 11.60
CA SER A 75 -11.93 -7.03 11.50
C SER A 75 -10.93 -6.01 10.95
N THR A 76 -11.34 -5.28 9.92
CA THR A 76 -10.63 -4.11 9.40
C THR A 76 -11.12 -2.80 10.04
N GLY A 77 -12.13 -2.87 10.91
CA GLY A 77 -12.81 -1.73 11.49
C GLY A 77 -14.05 -1.29 10.67
N PRO A 78 -14.85 -0.36 11.21
CA PRO A 78 -16.04 0.13 10.54
C PRO A 78 -15.68 1.01 9.34
N TYR A 79 -16.40 0.85 8.24
CA TYR A 79 -16.23 1.68 7.06
C TYR A 79 -17.58 1.97 6.39
N ARG A 80 -17.63 3.04 5.60
CA ARG A 80 -18.74 3.40 4.72
C ARG A 80 -18.39 3.01 3.28
N ALA A 81 -19.32 2.43 2.55
CA ALA A 81 -19.15 2.23 1.11
C ALA A 81 -19.23 3.57 0.37
N TYR A 82 -18.33 3.81 -0.59
CA TYR A 82 -18.33 5.02 -1.39
C TYR A 82 -19.64 5.19 -2.17
N LYS A 83 -20.26 6.36 -2.02
CA LYS A 83 -21.39 6.82 -2.82
C LYS A 83 -21.06 8.22 -3.34
N LEU A 84 -21.30 8.47 -4.62
CA LEU A 84 -21.03 9.80 -5.20
C LEU A 84 -21.82 10.92 -4.53
N SER A 85 -23.06 10.64 -4.11
CA SER A 85 -23.95 11.57 -3.39
C SER A 85 -23.38 12.05 -2.07
N ASP A 86 -22.51 11.27 -1.41
CA ASP A 86 -21.90 11.63 -0.15
C ASP A 86 -20.81 12.71 -0.32
N PHE A 87 -20.34 12.91 -1.54
CA PHE A 87 -19.26 13.85 -1.88
C PHE A 87 -19.76 15.06 -2.68
N HIS A 88 -20.92 14.96 -3.33
CA HIS A 88 -21.41 15.98 -4.25
C HIS A 88 -22.91 16.21 -4.11
N GLY A 89 -23.32 17.45 -4.39
CA GLY A 89 -24.76 17.82 -4.42
C GLY A 89 -25.28 18.24 -3.05
N LYS A 90 -26.62 18.37 -2.97
CA LYS A 90 -27.31 18.89 -1.77
C LYS A 90 -27.29 17.93 -0.58
N THR A 91 -27.01 16.65 -0.83
CA THR A 91 -26.96 15.58 0.18
C THR A 91 -25.52 15.20 0.54
N ALA A 92 -24.54 15.99 0.08
CA ALA A 92 -23.14 15.73 0.42
C ALA A 92 -22.93 15.82 1.94
N LEU A 93 -22.23 14.82 2.47
CA LEU A 93 -21.83 14.79 3.87
C LEU A 93 -20.75 15.85 4.14
N ASP A 94 -20.68 16.31 5.37
CA ASP A 94 -19.55 17.13 5.80
C ASP A 94 -18.24 16.34 5.74
N LEU A 95 -17.13 17.07 5.61
CA LEU A 95 -15.81 16.46 5.51
C LEU A 95 -15.48 15.58 6.71
N SER A 96 -15.90 16.00 7.90
CA SER A 96 -15.74 15.25 9.15
C SER A 96 -16.53 13.93 9.19
N GLU A 97 -17.68 13.87 8.50
CA GLU A 97 -18.51 12.66 8.43
C GLU A 97 -18.04 11.67 7.36
N ARG A 98 -17.64 12.16 6.18
CA ARG A 98 -17.09 11.27 5.12
C ARG A 98 -15.67 10.83 5.41
N GLY A 99 -14.92 11.60 6.19
CA GLY A 99 -13.58 11.26 6.66
C GLY A 99 -12.60 10.99 5.53
N VAL A 100 -11.89 9.87 5.65
CA VAL A 100 -10.84 9.46 4.71
C VAL A 100 -11.39 8.53 3.63
N LEU A 101 -11.07 8.82 2.38
CA LEU A 101 -11.40 7.92 1.28
C LEU A 101 -10.22 6.97 1.01
N VAL A 102 -10.45 5.66 1.13
CA VAL A 102 -9.47 4.63 0.76
C VAL A 102 -9.81 4.06 -0.61
N ALA A 103 -8.87 4.08 -1.54
CA ALA A 103 -9.08 3.73 -2.94
C ALA A 103 -7.88 2.96 -3.55
N PRO A 104 -8.09 2.18 -4.63
CA PRO A 104 -6.99 1.47 -5.27
C PRO A 104 -6.09 2.41 -6.10
N PRO A 105 -4.79 2.07 -6.27
CA PRO A 105 -3.78 2.95 -6.89
C PRO A 105 -4.13 3.43 -8.30
N GLN A 106 -4.79 2.61 -9.10
CA GLN A 106 -5.20 2.97 -10.48
C GLN A 106 -6.17 4.14 -10.54
N THR A 107 -6.85 4.47 -9.45
CA THR A 107 -7.78 5.61 -9.38
C THR A 107 -7.06 6.95 -9.14
N ALA A 108 -5.78 6.92 -8.75
CA ALA A 108 -5.02 8.13 -8.41
C ALA A 108 -4.82 9.10 -9.59
N ARG A 109 -4.79 8.59 -10.82
CA ARG A 109 -4.59 9.37 -12.05
C ARG A 109 -5.82 9.44 -12.96
N GLY A 110 -6.94 8.92 -12.54
CA GLY A 110 -8.14 8.84 -13.38
C GLY A 110 -9.19 9.91 -13.07
N ALA A 111 -10.29 9.87 -13.82
CA ALA A 111 -11.47 10.71 -13.62
C ALA A 111 -12.09 10.58 -12.21
N PHE A 112 -11.72 9.54 -11.45
CA PHE A 112 -12.16 9.39 -10.07
C PHE A 112 -11.63 10.53 -9.19
N THR A 113 -10.32 10.77 -9.22
CA THR A 113 -9.67 11.79 -8.37
C THR A 113 -10.06 13.22 -8.75
N THR A 114 -10.32 13.50 -10.04
CA THR A 114 -10.72 14.83 -10.49
C THR A 114 -12.11 15.29 -9.99
N ARG A 115 -12.89 14.38 -9.40
CA ARG A 115 -14.16 14.70 -8.77
C ARG A 115 -14.02 15.46 -7.43
N PHE A 116 -12.82 15.43 -6.83
CA PHE A 116 -12.57 16.05 -5.54
C PHE A 116 -11.84 17.38 -5.72
N ASN A 117 -12.34 18.43 -5.07
CA ASN A 117 -11.68 19.73 -5.10
C ASN A 117 -10.49 19.71 -4.12
N ASN A 118 -9.29 19.97 -4.63
CA ASN A 118 -8.05 20.04 -3.85
C ASN A 118 -7.85 18.87 -2.86
N PRO A 119 -7.90 17.60 -3.30
CA PRO A 119 -7.70 16.48 -2.39
C PRO A 119 -6.26 16.42 -1.87
N LEU A 120 -6.05 15.86 -0.67
CA LEU A 120 -4.74 15.38 -0.26
C LEU A 120 -4.60 13.92 -0.69
N ARG A 121 -3.65 13.62 -1.56
CA ARG A 121 -3.43 12.29 -2.15
C ARG A 121 -2.22 11.62 -1.53
N ILE A 122 -2.43 10.49 -0.86
CA ILE A 122 -1.39 9.74 -0.17
C ILE A 122 -1.34 8.33 -0.75
N MET A 123 -0.18 7.89 -1.21
CA MET A 123 0.05 6.50 -1.66
C MET A 123 0.78 5.72 -0.58
N MET A 124 0.27 4.54 -0.24
CA MET A 124 0.96 3.59 0.66
C MET A 124 1.69 2.55 -0.18
N SER A 125 3.02 2.64 -0.22
CA SER A 125 3.83 1.74 -1.06
C SER A 125 5.28 1.69 -0.56
N GLY A 126 5.87 0.49 -0.49
CA GLY A 126 7.29 0.32 -0.16
C GLY A 126 8.24 1.09 -1.10
N TRP A 127 7.79 1.45 -2.30
CA TRP A 127 8.55 2.32 -3.21
C TRP A 127 8.64 3.77 -2.74
N GLY A 128 7.97 4.13 -1.64
CA GLY A 128 8.08 5.44 -1.00
C GLY A 128 9.48 5.78 -0.51
N LEU A 129 10.35 4.79 -0.34
CA LEU A 129 11.78 4.99 -0.03
C LEU A 129 12.57 5.61 -1.20
N LEU A 130 12.06 5.53 -2.41
CA LEU A 130 12.76 6.06 -3.59
C LEU A 130 12.48 7.54 -3.80
N LYS A 131 13.53 8.30 -4.10
CA LYS A 131 13.40 9.70 -4.51
C LYS A 131 12.47 9.83 -5.73
N GLY A 132 11.57 10.82 -5.69
CA GLY A 132 10.62 11.08 -6.76
C GLY A 132 9.43 10.11 -6.82
N ALA A 133 9.20 9.31 -5.78
CA ALA A 133 8.05 8.41 -5.71
C ALA A 133 6.72 9.17 -5.86
N SER A 134 6.55 10.33 -5.22
CA SER A 134 5.34 11.14 -5.32
C SER A 134 5.06 11.59 -6.76
N PHE A 135 6.09 12.02 -7.48
CA PHE A 135 5.96 12.37 -8.91
C PHE A 135 5.58 11.15 -9.77
N ARG A 136 6.23 10.01 -9.53
CA ARG A 136 5.94 8.74 -10.24
C ARG A 136 4.50 8.30 -10.06
N TYR A 137 3.95 8.39 -8.85
CA TYR A 137 2.57 8.03 -8.56
C TYR A 137 1.58 9.14 -8.88
N GLY A 138 2.03 10.39 -9.05
CA GLY A 138 1.17 11.56 -9.26
C GLY A 138 0.34 11.91 -8.04
N VAL A 139 0.93 11.81 -6.85
CA VAL A 139 0.31 12.06 -5.55
C VAL A 139 1.12 13.05 -4.73
N ASP A 140 0.54 13.57 -3.65
CA ASP A 140 1.20 14.56 -2.80
C ASP A 140 2.24 13.90 -1.87
N HIS A 141 1.92 12.73 -1.32
CA HIS A 141 2.80 11.96 -0.44
C HIS A 141 2.85 10.49 -0.82
N VAL A 142 4.00 9.85 -0.60
CA VAL A 142 4.14 8.38 -0.63
C VAL A 142 4.75 7.95 0.69
N LEU A 143 4.03 7.14 1.45
CA LEU A 143 4.50 6.57 2.71
C LEU A 143 4.98 5.13 2.49
N PRO A 144 6.16 4.77 3.04
CA PRO A 144 6.79 3.47 2.76
C PRO A 144 6.21 2.34 3.61
N LEU A 145 4.91 2.06 3.43
CA LEU A 145 4.24 0.89 4.00
C LEU A 145 4.18 -0.23 2.95
N SER A 146 4.73 -1.40 3.27
CA SER A 146 4.84 -2.52 2.34
C SER A 146 4.37 -3.83 2.95
N ASP A 147 3.67 -4.66 2.16
CA ASP A 147 3.32 -6.05 2.49
C ASP A 147 4.47 -7.02 2.18
N HIS A 148 5.54 -6.52 1.57
CA HIS A 148 6.73 -7.31 1.23
C HIS A 148 7.79 -7.13 2.31
N ALA A 149 8.59 -8.17 2.52
CA ALA A 149 9.81 -8.07 3.32
C ALA A 149 10.81 -7.11 2.66
N ASP A 150 11.50 -6.33 3.47
CA ASP A 150 12.66 -5.55 3.06
C ASP A 150 13.93 -6.41 2.98
N PHE A 151 15.08 -5.78 2.80
CA PHE A 151 16.33 -6.51 2.66
C PHE A 151 16.66 -7.36 3.89
N ASP A 152 16.53 -6.78 5.08
CA ASP A 152 16.85 -7.47 6.33
C ASP A 152 15.84 -8.60 6.61
N GLY A 153 14.54 -8.36 6.37
CA GLY A 153 13.49 -9.38 6.50
C GLY A 153 13.64 -10.55 5.51
N LEU A 154 14.13 -10.28 4.28
CA LEU A 154 14.44 -11.35 3.33
C LEU A 154 15.63 -12.20 3.80
N LEU A 155 16.67 -11.58 4.39
CA LEU A 155 17.80 -12.31 4.96
C LEU A 155 17.37 -13.13 6.17
N GLU A 156 16.61 -12.54 7.09
CA GLU A 156 16.07 -13.25 8.26
C GLU A 156 15.24 -14.47 7.85
N LEU A 157 14.39 -14.35 6.82
CA LEU A 157 13.63 -15.47 6.30
C LEU A 157 14.53 -16.63 5.88
N VAL A 158 15.58 -16.34 5.12
CA VAL A 158 16.54 -17.37 4.64
C VAL A 158 17.29 -17.99 5.82
N GLU A 159 17.72 -17.17 6.79
CA GLU A 159 18.43 -17.65 7.99
C GLU A 159 17.54 -18.54 8.86
N ARG A 160 16.26 -18.23 9.01
CA ARG A 160 15.31 -19.02 9.79
C ARG A 160 14.91 -20.33 9.10
N VAL A 161 14.77 -20.32 7.79
CA VAL A 161 14.37 -21.51 7.01
C VAL A 161 15.57 -22.45 6.78
N GLN A 162 16.80 -21.94 6.74
CA GLN A 162 18.03 -22.67 6.46
C GLN A 162 17.90 -23.59 5.20
N PRO A 163 17.50 -23.06 4.05
CA PRO A 163 17.26 -23.85 2.87
C PRO A 163 18.56 -24.40 2.30
N LYS A 164 18.52 -25.58 1.68
CA LYS A 164 19.67 -26.12 0.93
C LYS A 164 20.04 -25.25 -0.27
N LYS A 165 19.03 -24.58 -0.87
CA LYS A 165 19.19 -23.71 -2.02
C LYS A 165 18.10 -22.64 -2.07
N VAL A 166 18.48 -21.42 -2.49
CA VAL A 166 17.56 -20.30 -2.67
C VAL A 166 17.42 -19.98 -4.15
N PHE A 167 16.19 -19.89 -4.63
CA PHE A 167 15.85 -19.37 -5.95
C PHE A 167 15.17 -18.01 -5.78
N THR A 168 15.74 -16.97 -6.43
CA THR A 168 15.11 -15.65 -6.45
C THR A 168 14.34 -15.46 -7.75
N HIS A 169 13.10 -14.98 -7.65
CA HIS A 169 12.27 -14.64 -8.77
C HIS A 169 11.76 -13.20 -8.61
N HIS A 170 11.85 -12.39 -9.66
CA HIS A 170 11.68 -10.95 -9.59
C HIS A 170 12.74 -10.26 -8.70
N GLY A 171 12.72 -8.94 -8.62
CA GLY A 171 13.66 -8.18 -7.81
C GLY A 171 15.05 -8.02 -8.41
N TYR A 172 15.94 -7.52 -7.57
CA TYR A 172 17.29 -7.15 -7.94
C TYR A 172 18.22 -8.36 -7.99
N PRO A 173 19.00 -8.55 -9.07
CA PRO A 173 19.93 -9.68 -9.19
C PRO A 173 21.00 -9.70 -8.09
N GLU A 174 21.40 -8.54 -7.58
CA GLU A 174 22.40 -8.37 -6.54
C GLU A 174 22.03 -9.07 -5.23
N PHE A 175 20.74 -9.34 -4.98
CA PHE A 175 20.33 -10.10 -3.81
C PHE A 175 20.91 -11.50 -3.78
N VAL A 176 21.06 -12.14 -4.94
CA VAL A 176 21.73 -13.43 -5.07
C VAL A 176 23.18 -13.33 -4.60
N ASP A 177 23.88 -12.26 -4.96
CA ASP A 177 25.28 -12.07 -4.58
C ASP A 177 25.41 -11.82 -3.07
N HIS A 178 24.46 -11.11 -2.47
CA HIS A 178 24.39 -10.95 -1.02
C HIS A 178 24.16 -12.26 -0.26
N LEU A 179 23.38 -13.19 -0.82
CA LEU A 179 23.18 -14.52 -0.26
C LEU A 179 24.43 -15.38 -0.39
N ARG A 180 25.05 -15.39 -1.57
CA ARG A 180 26.29 -16.14 -1.84
C ARG A 180 27.45 -15.69 -0.95
N ALA A 181 27.59 -14.38 -0.74
CA ALA A 181 28.59 -13.83 0.17
C ALA A 181 28.43 -14.29 1.63
N ARG A 182 27.24 -14.81 1.99
CA ARG A 182 26.93 -15.44 3.29
C ARG A 182 27.03 -16.97 3.28
N GLY A 183 27.57 -17.55 2.21
CA GLY A 183 27.72 -19.00 2.07
C GLY A 183 26.42 -19.74 1.68
N ILE A 184 25.38 -19.03 1.26
CA ILE A 184 24.12 -19.63 0.87
C ILE A 184 24.14 -19.95 -0.62
N ASP A 185 23.83 -21.21 -1.00
CA ASP A 185 23.66 -21.58 -2.41
C ASP A 185 22.40 -20.87 -2.96
N ALA A 186 22.60 -19.83 -3.76
CA ALA A 186 21.54 -19.02 -4.32
C ALA A 186 21.72 -18.79 -5.82
N GLN A 187 20.60 -18.78 -6.54
CA GLN A 187 20.57 -18.43 -7.97
C GLN A 187 19.24 -17.76 -8.36
N ARG A 188 19.24 -17.08 -9.49
CA ARG A 188 17.98 -16.62 -10.08
C ARG A 188 17.20 -17.80 -10.64
N ALA A 189 15.89 -17.83 -10.37
CA ALA A 189 15.00 -18.68 -11.14
C ALA A 189 14.97 -18.11 -12.58
N HIS A 190 15.45 -18.89 -13.54
CA HIS A 190 15.23 -18.53 -14.93
C HIS A 190 13.73 -18.71 -15.22
N PRO A 191 13.07 -17.76 -15.89
CA PRO A 191 11.78 -18.07 -16.50
C PRO A 191 12.02 -19.29 -17.41
N PRO A 192 11.07 -20.25 -17.50
CA PRO A 192 11.16 -21.29 -18.52
C PRO A 192 11.38 -20.56 -19.84
N ALA A 193 12.34 -21.04 -20.63
CA ALA A 193 12.62 -20.48 -21.94
C ALA A 193 11.27 -20.38 -22.66
N GLN A 194 10.87 -19.16 -23.01
CA GLN A 194 9.64 -18.94 -23.77
C GLN A 194 9.91 -19.66 -25.10
N MET A 195 9.28 -20.81 -25.32
CA MET A 195 9.32 -21.45 -26.61
C MET A 195 8.77 -20.43 -27.58
N GLU A 196 9.60 -19.96 -28.51
CA GLU A 196 9.15 -19.14 -29.62
C GLU A 196 8.17 -20.01 -30.41
N LEU A 197 6.88 -19.75 -30.25
CA LEU A 197 5.80 -20.48 -30.91
C LEU A 197 5.57 -20.02 -32.35
N PHE A 198 6.43 -19.11 -32.87
CA PHE A 198 6.31 -18.60 -34.24
C PHE A 198 7.71 -18.40 -34.83
N THR A 199 8.17 -19.38 -35.54
CA THR A 199 9.05 -19.25 -36.71
C THR A 199 8.23 -19.49 -37.97
#